data_cd85a047d1e5cdf7ce2d995ef9208130
#
_entry.id   cd85a047d1e5cdf7ce2d995ef9208130
#
_cell.length_a   1.000
_cell.length_b   1.000
_cell.length_c   1.000
_cell.angle_alpha   90.00
_cell.angle_beta   90.00
_cell.angle_gamma   90.00
#
_symmetry.space_group_name_H-M   'P 1'
#
loop_
_entity.id
_entity.type
_entity.pdbx_description
1 polymer ?
#
loop_
_entity_poly.entity_id
_entity_poly.type
_entity_poly.pdbx_seq_one_letter_code
_entity_poly.pdbx_strand_id
1 'polypeptide(L)'
;MKRRILLVDDELAILLTLKAVLEMNDFEVETAASAREARTKLRAGTFHMVITDMRMENESAGLDVVRAAKQAPYQPAVAMLTAFPVPGSEWRDEVMDEMLVKPMNIMNLLRQIEALLVTHEDKKQKALAQKASTSTATPAKVAGRSASRKSATAN
;
A
#
# COMPACT_ATOMS: atom_id res chain seq x y z
N MET A 1 12.92 -2.36 13.18
CA MET A 1 12.94 -2.55 11.73
C MET A 1 12.50 -1.27 11.02
N LYS A 2 13.30 -0.81 10.07
CA LYS A 2 12.96 0.40 9.33
C LYS A 2 11.86 0.11 8.31
N ARG A 3 10.98 1.08 8.14
CA ARG A 3 9.96 1.00 7.10
C ARG A 3 10.59 1.30 5.74
N ARG A 4 10.22 0.52 4.75
CA ARG A 4 10.76 0.63 3.40
C ARG A 4 9.78 1.35 2.48
N ILE A 5 10.29 2.36 1.77
CA ILE A 5 9.51 3.18 0.84
C ILE A 5 10.13 3.09 -0.55
N LEU A 6 9.29 2.88 -1.56
CA LEU A 6 9.68 3.00 -2.96
C LEU A 6 9.22 4.35 -3.48
N LEU A 7 10.16 5.18 -3.93
CA LEU A 7 9.88 6.47 -4.55
C LEU A 7 10.00 6.33 -6.07
N VAL A 8 8.98 6.76 -6.79
CA VAL A 8 8.94 6.68 -8.25
C VAL A 8 8.68 8.06 -8.85
N ASP A 9 9.66 8.58 -9.59
CA ASP A 9 9.56 9.87 -10.26
C ASP A 9 10.64 9.90 -11.36
N ASP A 10 10.34 10.51 -12.50
CA ASP A 10 11.32 10.64 -13.58
C ASP A 10 12.27 11.83 -13.38
N GLU A 11 12.00 12.69 -12.42
CA GLU A 11 12.90 13.80 -12.06
C GLU A 11 13.91 13.35 -11.01
N LEU A 12 15.15 13.20 -11.43
CA LEU A 12 16.22 12.71 -10.55
C LEU A 12 16.42 13.62 -9.33
N ALA A 13 16.31 14.94 -9.52
CA ALA A 13 16.48 15.89 -8.42
C ALA A 13 15.45 15.66 -7.31
N ILE A 14 14.21 15.37 -7.66
CA ILE A 14 13.15 15.08 -6.71
C ILE A 14 13.43 13.76 -5.98
N LEU A 15 13.80 12.72 -6.72
CA LEU A 15 14.13 11.42 -6.12
C LEU A 15 15.24 11.53 -5.09
N LEU A 16 16.32 12.22 -5.45
CA LEU A 16 17.48 12.34 -4.56
C LEU A 16 17.16 13.17 -3.32
N THR A 17 16.39 14.25 -3.48
CA THR A 17 16.02 15.11 -2.38
C THR A 17 15.11 14.39 -1.39
N LEU A 18 14.04 13.74 -1.89
CA LEU A 18 13.11 13.01 -1.03
C LEU A 18 13.78 11.80 -0.38
N LYS A 19 14.61 11.09 -1.13
CA LYS A 19 15.36 9.97 -0.58
C LYS A 19 16.21 10.41 0.62
N ALA A 20 16.97 11.50 0.47
CA ALA A 20 17.82 12.01 1.53
C ALA A 20 16.99 12.37 2.78
N VAL A 21 15.90 13.08 2.59
CA VAL A 21 15.04 13.50 3.71
C VAL A 21 14.43 12.30 4.43
N LEU A 22 13.92 11.35 3.68
CA LEU A 22 13.28 10.16 4.27
C LEU A 22 14.31 9.29 4.99
N GLU A 23 15.49 9.12 4.43
CA GLU A 23 16.54 8.35 5.09
C GLU A 23 17.01 9.01 6.39
N MET A 24 17.04 10.33 6.43
CA MET A 24 17.34 11.07 7.66
C MET A 24 16.27 10.88 8.74
N ASN A 25 15.08 10.45 8.37
CA ASN A 25 13.96 10.22 9.28
C ASN A 25 13.69 8.73 9.50
N ASP A 26 14.73 7.93 9.38
CA ASP A 26 14.72 6.50 9.69
C ASP A 26 13.90 5.61 8.74
N PHE A 27 13.67 6.06 7.52
CA PHE A 27 13.11 5.21 6.47
C PHE A 27 14.22 4.61 5.62
N GLU A 28 13.97 3.43 5.10
CA GLU A 28 14.81 2.81 4.10
C GLU A 28 14.17 3.07 2.73
N VAL A 29 14.91 3.68 1.80
CA VAL A 29 14.31 4.18 0.57
C VAL A 29 15.00 3.58 -0.66
N GLU A 30 14.19 3.06 -1.59
CA GLU A 30 14.64 2.75 -2.93
C GLU A 30 13.93 3.68 -3.92
N THR A 31 14.57 3.94 -5.05
CA THR A 31 14.04 4.83 -6.07
C THR A 31 13.87 4.12 -7.39
N ALA A 32 12.92 4.60 -8.19
CA ALA A 32 12.72 4.15 -9.57
C ALA A 32 12.40 5.36 -10.44
N ALA A 33 12.99 5.41 -11.62
CA ALA A 33 12.84 6.55 -12.53
C ALA A 33 11.77 6.33 -13.60
N SER A 34 11.11 5.19 -13.59
CA SER A 34 10.06 4.84 -14.55
C SER A 34 9.11 3.81 -13.96
N ALA A 35 7.95 3.66 -14.58
CA ALA A 35 6.98 2.64 -14.18
C ALA A 35 7.55 1.22 -14.33
N ARG A 36 8.31 0.99 -15.39
CA ARG A 36 8.95 -0.29 -15.64
C ARG A 36 9.92 -0.67 -14.53
N GLU A 37 10.80 0.26 -14.16
CA GLU A 37 11.75 0.05 -13.08
C GLU A 37 11.04 -0.17 -11.75
N ALA A 38 9.97 0.60 -11.50
CA ALA A 38 9.17 0.46 -10.29
C ALA A 38 8.54 -0.94 -10.20
N ARG A 39 7.97 -1.43 -11.29
CA ARG A 39 7.38 -2.77 -11.31
C ARG A 39 8.40 -3.86 -11.03
N THR A 40 9.61 -3.71 -11.56
CA THR A 40 10.70 -4.66 -11.31
C THR A 40 11.06 -4.68 -9.82
N LYS A 41 11.18 -3.52 -9.21
CA LYS A 41 11.51 -3.42 -7.78
C LYS A 41 10.39 -3.92 -6.88
N LEU A 42 9.15 -3.66 -7.24
CA LEU A 42 7.99 -4.18 -6.50
C LEU A 42 7.95 -5.70 -6.46
N ARG A 43 8.40 -6.36 -7.50
CA ARG A 43 8.48 -7.83 -7.55
C ARG A 43 9.69 -8.38 -6.82
N ALA A 44 10.80 -7.64 -6.82
CA ALA A 44 12.06 -8.11 -6.25
C ALA A 44 12.16 -7.92 -4.73
N GLY A 45 11.40 -7.01 -4.15
CA GLY A 45 11.45 -6.72 -2.73
C GLY A 45 10.08 -6.47 -2.12
N THR A 46 10.06 -6.09 -0.86
CA THR A 46 8.83 -5.73 -0.15
C THR A 46 8.91 -4.29 0.34
N PHE A 47 7.79 -3.59 0.32
CA PHE A 47 7.71 -2.19 0.72
C PHE A 47 6.51 -1.96 1.62
N HIS A 48 6.67 -1.03 2.57
CA HIS A 48 5.56 -0.59 3.41
C HIS A 48 4.73 0.48 2.71
N MET A 49 5.37 1.27 1.83
CA MET A 49 4.71 2.34 1.10
C MET A 49 5.35 2.52 -0.28
N VAL A 50 4.52 2.90 -1.24
CA VAL A 50 4.95 3.32 -2.58
C VAL A 50 4.46 4.75 -2.80
N ILE A 51 5.37 5.64 -3.16
CA ILE A 51 5.03 7.02 -3.52
C ILE A 51 5.43 7.21 -4.98
N THR A 52 4.48 7.52 -5.84
CA THR A 52 4.75 7.66 -7.27
C THR A 52 4.27 9.02 -7.79
N ASP A 53 5.02 9.56 -8.75
CA ASP A 53 4.55 10.68 -9.54
C ASP A 53 3.43 10.19 -10.47
N MET A 54 2.52 11.09 -10.79
CA MET A 54 1.39 10.79 -11.67
C MET A 54 1.82 10.66 -13.12
N ARG A 55 2.65 11.58 -13.58
CA ARG A 55 3.12 11.65 -14.97
C ARG A 55 4.62 11.45 -15.04
N MET A 56 5.06 10.48 -15.80
CA MET A 56 6.46 10.19 -16.02
C MET A 56 6.73 10.05 -17.51
N GLU A 57 7.07 8.84 -17.98
CA GLU A 57 7.30 8.60 -19.39
C GLU A 57 6.04 8.75 -20.23
N ASN A 58 4.86 8.63 -19.62
CA ASN A 58 3.56 8.89 -20.25
C ASN A 58 2.53 9.28 -19.20
N GLU A 59 1.32 9.63 -19.61
CA GLU A 59 0.28 10.10 -18.70
C GLU A 59 -0.27 9.02 -17.77
N SER A 60 -0.15 7.76 -18.14
CA SER A 60 -0.65 6.64 -17.33
C SER A 60 0.42 5.95 -16.49
N ALA A 61 1.67 6.40 -16.56
CA ALA A 61 2.77 5.73 -15.88
C ALA A 61 2.55 5.63 -14.36
N GLY A 62 2.12 6.72 -13.73
CA GLY A 62 1.84 6.72 -12.30
C GLY A 62 0.74 5.72 -11.92
N LEU A 63 -0.31 5.66 -12.72
CA LEU A 63 -1.41 4.72 -12.49
C LEU A 63 -0.95 3.27 -12.65
N ASP A 64 -0.06 2.99 -13.60
CA ASP A 64 0.52 1.66 -13.76
C ASP A 64 1.29 1.22 -12.51
N VAL A 65 2.03 2.15 -11.91
CA VAL A 65 2.74 1.88 -10.64
C VAL A 65 1.75 1.60 -9.52
N VAL A 66 0.70 2.40 -9.40
CA VAL A 66 -0.33 2.21 -8.38
C VAL A 66 -0.97 0.84 -8.50
N ARG A 67 -1.34 0.43 -9.71
CA ARG A 67 -1.93 -0.89 -9.96
C ARG A 67 -0.98 -2.02 -9.60
N ALA A 68 0.28 -1.89 -9.97
CA ALA A 68 1.29 -2.90 -9.63
C ALA A 68 1.48 -3.01 -8.12
N ALA A 69 1.49 -1.88 -7.41
CA ALA A 69 1.62 -1.87 -5.97
C ALA A 69 0.42 -2.53 -5.28
N LYS A 70 -0.78 -2.25 -5.76
CA LYS A 70 -2.00 -2.86 -5.22
C LYS A 70 -2.07 -4.37 -5.44
N GLN A 71 -1.42 -4.87 -6.46
CA GLN A 71 -1.36 -6.31 -6.74
C GLN A 71 -0.27 -7.02 -5.92
N ALA A 72 0.63 -6.28 -5.30
CA ALA A 72 1.70 -6.87 -4.51
C ALA A 72 1.13 -7.60 -3.28
N PRO A 73 1.59 -8.83 -2.98
CA PRO A 73 1.04 -9.60 -1.86
C PRO A 73 1.29 -8.99 -0.50
N TYR A 74 2.31 -8.16 -0.36
CA TYR A 74 2.61 -7.48 0.90
C TYR A 74 1.76 -6.21 1.12
N GLN A 75 0.93 -5.85 0.17
CA GLN A 75 -0.06 -4.76 0.27
C GLN A 75 0.50 -3.46 0.84
N PRO A 76 1.36 -2.76 0.09
CA PRO A 76 1.92 -1.48 0.57
C PRO A 76 0.86 -0.38 0.57
N ALA A 77 1.05 0.62 1.42
CA ALA A 77 0.30 1.87 1.29
C ALA A 77 0.72 2.56 0.00
N VAL A 78 -0.19 3.22 -0.69
CA VAL A 78 0.09 3.87 -1.98
C VAL A 78 -0.29 5.34 -1.91
N ALA A 79 0.66 6.21 -2.23
CA ALA A 79 0.43 7.63 -2.33
C ALA A 79 0.87 8.12 -3.71
N MET A 80 0.13 9.06 -4.26
CA MET A 80 0.47 9.69 -5.53
C MET A 80 0.88 11.13 -5.28
N LEU A 81 2.07 11.50 -5.76
CA LEU A 81 2.61 12.85 -5.63
C LEU A 81 2.48 13.54 -6.98
N THR A 82 1.71 14.63 -7.05
CA THR A 82 1.45 15.31 -8.31
C THR A 82 1.51 16.82 -8.18
N ALA A 83 1.98 17.50 -9.25
CA ALA A 83 1.96 18.95 -9.33
C ALA A 83 0.55 19.48 -9.67
N PHE A 84 -0.26 18.68 -10.34
CA PHE A 84 -1.59 19.07 -10.83
C PHE A 84 -2.63 18.03 -10.44
N PRO A 85 -3.26 18.18 -9.26
CA PRO A 85 -4.30 17.23 -8.86
C PRO A 85 -5.51 17.35 -9.79
N VAL A 86 -6.02 16.21 -10.23
CA VAL A 86 -7.19 16.15 -11.10
C VAL A 86 -8.40 15.78 -10.24
N PRO A 87 -9.34 16.72 -10.02
CA PRO A 87 -10.53 16.41 -9.23
C PRO A 87 -11.45 15.44 -9.97
N GLY A 88 -12.09 14.55 -9.23
CA GLY A 88 -13.08 13.64 -9.79
C GLY A 88 -12.54 12.47 -10.60
N SER A 89 -11.26 12.15 -10.46
CA SER A 89 -10.68 10.98 -11.15
C SER A 89 -11.21 9.69 -10.52
N GLU A 90 -11.74 8.81 -11.33
CA GLU A 90 -12.34 7.56 -10.89
C GLU A 90 -11.35 6.63 -10.16
N TRP A 91 -10.09 6.71 -10.51
CA TRP A 91 -9.06 5.86 -9.91
C TRP A 91 -8.63 6.30 -8.51
N ARG A 92 -9.04 7.49 -8.09
CA ARG A 92 -8.60 8.07 -6.81
C ARG A 92 -9.05 7.25 -5.60
N ASP A 93 -10.30 6.85 -5.60
CA ASP A 93 -10.90 6.24 -4.41
C ASP A 93 -10.64 4.75 -4.30
N GLU A 94 -10.37 4.08 -5.40
CA GLU A 94 -10.27 2.63 -5.43
C GLU A 94 -8.84 2.09 -5.40
N VAL A 95 -7.88 2.85 -5.95
CA VAL A 95 -6.53 2.30 -6.18
C VAL A 95 -5.42 2.96 -5.41
N MET A 96 -5.64 4.10 -4.79
CA MET A 96 -4.60 4.74 -3.97
C MET A 96 -5.16 5.21 -2.64
N ASP A 97 -4.28 5.30 -1.65
CA ASP A 97 -4.66 5.69 -0.29
C ASP A 97 -4.64 7.19 -0.08
N GLU A 98 -3.77 7.91 -0.80
CA GLU A 98 -3.61 9.35 -0.61
C GLU A 98 -3.07 10.03 -1.87
N MET A 99 -3.47 11.27 -2.09
CA MET A 99 -2.89 12.13 -3.12
C MET A 99 -2.16 13.30 -2.46
N LEU A 100 -0.87 13.42 -2.77
CA LEU A 100 -0.01 14.48 -2.27
C LEU A 100 0.25 15.48 -3.40
N VAL A 101 0.26 16.78 -3.09
CA VAL A 101 0.39 17.82 -4.10
C VAL A 101 1.76 18.50 -4.03
N LYS A 102 2.44 18.60 -5.17
CA LYS A 102 3.71 19.35 -5.30
C LYS A 102 3.42 20.83 -5.54
N PRO A 103 4.29 21.76 -5.11
CA PRO A 103 5.40 21.58 -4.20
C PRO A 103 4.92 21.41 -2.78
N MET A 104 5.67 20.70 -1.96
CA MET A 104 5.23 20.32 -0.65
C MET A 104 6.27 20.66 0.40
N ASN A 105 5.82 21.17 1.53
CA ASN A 105 6.70 21.36 2.67
C ASN A 105 7.14 19.99 3.19
N ILE A 106 8.44 19.82 3.39
CA ILE A 106 9.01 18.53 3.81
C ILE A 106 8.41 18.03 5.11
N MET A 107 8.19 18.93 6.08
CA MET A 107 7.60 18.52 7.35
C MET A 107 6.16 18.02 7.19
N ASN A 108 5.39 18.65 6.32
CA ASN A 108 4.03 18.20 6.02
C ASN A 108 4.04 16.86 5.31
N LEU A 109 4.97 16.67 4.37
CA LEU A 109 5.12 15.40 3.68
C LEU A 109 5.41 14.26 4.65
N LEU A 110 6.35 14.46 5.57
CA LEU A 110 6.70 13.45 6.57
C LEU A 110 5.51 13.10 7.46
N ARG A 111 4.75 14.10 7.90
CA ARG A 111 3.53 13.87 8.71
C ARG A 111 2.50 13.06 7.96
N GLN A 112 2.29 13.36 6.69
CA GLN A 112 1.32 12.65 5.87
C GLN A 112 1.75 11.22 5.62
N ILE A 113 3.04 10.99 5.37
CA ILE A 113 3.59 9.64 5.19
C ILE A 113 3.39 8.82 6.46
N GLU A 114 3.73 9.35 7.62
CA GLU A 114 3.59 8.65 8.88
C GLU A 114 2.13 8.35 9.20
N ALA A 115 1.25 9.33 9.02
CA ALA A 115 -0.18 9.14 9.24
C ALA A 115 -0.76 8.08 8.31
N LEU A 116 -0.36 8.09 7.06
CA LEU A 116 -0.84 7.12 6.08
C LEU A 116 -0.38 5.71 6.41
N LEU A 117 0.86 5.54 6.83
CA LEU A 117 1.39 4.24 7.24
C LEU A 117 0.62 3.67 8.43
N VAL A 118 0.35 4.49 9.43
CA VAL A 118 -0.41 4.06 10.62
C VAL A 118 -1.83 3.66 10.23
N THR A 119 -2.51 4.49 9.45
CA THR A 119 -3.87 4.21 9.00
C THR A 119 -3.94 2.93 8.17
N HIS A 120 -2.98 2.73 7.30
CA HIS A 120 -2.93 1.56 6.43
C HIS A 120 -2.70 0.27 7.24
N GLU A 121 -1.81 0.31 8.21
CA GLU A 121 -1.56 -0.83 9.09
C GLU A 121 -2.79 -1.18 9.91
N ASP A 122 -3.50 -0.19 10.42
CA ASP A 122 -4.75 -0.41 11.15
C ASP A 122 -5.80 -1.11 10.28
N LYS A 123 -5.95 -0.67 9.05
CA LYS A 123 -6.89 -1.30 8.10
C LYS A 123 -6.53 -2.75 7.85
N LYS A 124 -5.26 -3.06 7.69
CA LYS A 124 -4.78 -4.43 7.50
C LYS A 124 -5.10 -5.32 8.71
N GLN A 125 -4.83 -4.82 9.90
CA GLN A 125 -5.07 -5.58 11.12
C GLN A 125 -6.56 -5.85 11.33
N LYS A 126 -7.42 -4.88 11.06
CA LYS A 126 -8.86 -5.06 11.14
C LYS A 126 -9.37 -6.11 10.16
N ALA A 127 -8.85 -6.11 8.95
CA ALA A 127 -9.22 -7.09 7.94
C ALA A 127 -8.80 -8.50 8.35
N LEU A 128 -7.62 -8.67 8.93
CA LEU A 128 -7.14 -9.95 9.43
C LEU A 128 -7.97 -10.44 10.61
N ALA A 129 -8.35 -9.56 11.52
CA ALA A 129 -9.17 -9.90 12.65
C ALA A 129 -10.56 -10.39 12.22
N GLN A 130 -11.15 -9.76 11.22
CA GLN A 130 -12.43 -10.18 10.67
C GLN A 130 -12.35 -11.56 10.03
N LYS A 131 -11.31 -11.84 9.28
CA LYS A 131 -11.09 -13.15 8.67
C LYS A 131 -10.92 -14.24 9.71
N ALA A 132 -10.16 -13.98 10.75
CA ALA A 132 -9.93 -14.93 11.82
C ALA A 132 -11.25 -15.27 12.55
N SER A 133 -12.08 -14.27 12.80
CA SER A 133 -13.38 -14.44 13.44
C SER A 133 -14.31 -15.31 12.61
N THR A 134 -14.36 -15.07 11.30
CA THR A 134 -15.19 -15.86 10.39
C THR A 134 -14.72 -17.30 10.30
N SER A 135 -13.44 -17.50 10.25
CA SER A 135 -12.84 -18.83 10.12
C SER A 135 -13.14 -19.71 11.35
N THR A 136 -13.16 -19.12 12.52
CA THR A 136 -13.38 -19.87 13.77
C THR A 136 -14.81 -20.39 13.90
N ALA A 137 -15.78 -19.71 13.35
CA ALA A 137 -17.19 -20.10 13.48
C ALA A 137 -17.53 -21.38 12.72
N THR A 138 -16.91 -21.61 11.58
CA THR A 138 -17.24 -22.75 10.71
C THR A 138 -16.95 -24.11 11.32
N PRO A 139 -15.80 -24.37 11.91
CA PRO A 139 -15.53 -25.69 12.50
C PRO A 139 -16.47 -26.07 13.63
N ALA A 140 -16.94 -25.12 14.39
CA ALA A 140 -17.83 -25.37 15.50
C ALA A 140 -19.16 -25.99 15.07
N LYS A 141 -19.70 -25.56 13.95
CA LYS A 141 -20.98 -26.10 13.44
C LYS A 141 -20.85 -27.53 13.01
N VAL A 142 -19.75 -27.91 12.41
CA VAL A 142 -19.55 -29.30 11.96
C VAL A 142 -19.49 -30.26 13.14
N ALA A 143 -18.85 -29.85 14.21
CA ALA A 143 -18.78 -30.69 15.41
C ALA A 143 -20.15 -30.94 16.02
N GLY A 144 -21.01 -29.95 15.99
CA GLY A 144 -22.35 -30.09 16.51
C GLY A 144 -23.19 -31.16 15.79
N ARG A 145 -23.04 -31.26 14.50
CA ARG A 145 -23.78 -32.27 13.73
C ARG A 145 -23.32 -33.66 14.02
N SER A 146 -22.08 -33.86 14.26
CA SER A 146 -21.52 -35.13 14.60
C SER A 146 -22.15 -35.71 15.85
N ALA A 147 -22.36 -34.89 16.83
CA ALA A 147 -22.95 -35.30 18.08
C ALA A 147 -24.39 -35.79 17.90
N SER A 148 -25.16 -35.17 17.05
CA SER A 148 -26.55 -35.53 16.87
C SER A 148 -26.72 -36.91 16.22
N ARG A 149 -25.80 -37.36 15.40
CA ARG A 149 -25.88 -38.66 14.78
C ARG A 149 -25.69 -39.82 15.77
N LYS A 150 -24.95 -39.59 16.82
CA LYS A 150 -24.73 -40.62 17.83
C LYS A 150 -26.01 -41.03 18.53
N SER A 151 -26.87 -40.08 18.77
CA SER A 151 -28.12 -40.39 19.44
C SER A 151 -29.01 -41.29 18.61
N ALA A 152 -28.92 -41.23 17.33
CA ALA A 152 -29.72 -42.07 16.44
C ALA A 152 -29.30 -43.52 16.51
N THR A 153 -28.06 -43.82 16.80
CA THR A 153 -27.57 -45.19 16.83
C THR A 153 -27.80 -45.88 18.14
N ALA A 154 -28.28 -45.19 19.14
CA ALA A 154 -28.52 -45.75 20.45
C ALA A 154 -29.66 -46.78 20.46
N ASN A 155 -30.43 -46.83 19.44
CA ASN A 155 -31.52 -47.77 19.30
C ASN A 155 -31.07 -49.13 18.79
#